data_c0768eac0774cb2d1181397f8e585256
#
_entry.id   c0768eac0774cb2d1181397f8e585256
#
_cell.length_a   1.000
_cell.length_b   1.000
_cell.length_c   1.000
_cell.angle_alpha   90.00
_cell.angle_beta   90.00
_cell.angle_gamma   90.00
#
_symmetry.space_group_name_H-M   'P 1'
#
loop_
_entity.id
_entity.type
_entity.pdbx_description
1 polymer ?
#
loop_
_entity_poly.entity_id
_entity_poly.type
_entity_poly.pdbx_seq_one_letter_code
_entity_poly.pdbx_strand_id
1 'polypeptide(L)'
;MPELQPAAGAVANPQQPRIGHWKQKLLAARTQLREELSARKSPRELLRHQAAVVDRLLKEVWAGHAMPRDVTLAAVGGYGRGQLFPYSDVDLLILLAAPAEAELARKIEELLGTLWDIGIEVGHSVRTIDECITLAAADITVQTTLLEARLLAGRRALYSRFVRRVSDELDPADFQQAKLLEQQQRHMRYAESNLEPNIKESAGGLRDLQTVLWIARAAGIGRSWSELSRRGVITAIEAREIQQHEQFLQSLRIRLHYCAGRREDRLLFDFQTPLARAFGLHDRPHRLASEQLMQRYYRSAKAVSHIATIVLQNLDARITPPSDKEYHPLNERFGIRDELLAACDERLFERKPSAILESFLLLQRHPEIKGVSAPTLRALWRARRLISPAFRKDRRNREQFMQLLRSPERVARMLRRLNQYGVLGRYLPVFGRIVGQMQHDLYHVYTVDEHILKVLRNVRRFAVPEL
;
A
#
# COMPACT_ATOMS: atom_id res chain seq x y z
N MET A 1 40.88 57.98 -15.04
CA MET A 1 40.13 56.80 -14.56
C MET A 1 38.74 57.26 -14.16
N PRO A 2 37.66 56.92 -14.89
CA PRO A 2 36.32 57.25 -14.45
C PRO A 2 35.79 56.19 -13.48
N GLU A 3 35.28 56.67 -12.38
CA GLU A 3 34.57 55.88 -11.32
C GLU A 3 33.34 55.15 -11.91
N LEU A 4 33.30 53.85 -11.71
CA LEU A 4 32.11 53.02 -11.97
C LEU A 4 31.06 53.30 -10.91
N GLN A 5 29.98 53.96 -11.30
CA GLN A 5 28.75 54.05 -10.45
C GLN A 5 28.13 52.67 -10.27
N PRO A 6 27.64 52.31 -9.07
CA PRO A 6 26.94 51.05 -8.88
C PRO A 6 25.60 51.08 -9.60
N ALA A 7 25.33 50.02 -10.36
CA ALA A 7 24.11 49.81 -11.12
C ALA A 7 22.86 49.90 -10.24
N ALA A 8 21.88 50.61 -10.77
CA ALA A 8 20.61 50.94 -10.17
C ALA A 8 19.81 49.71 -9.68
N GLY A 9 19.21 49.92 -8.51
CA GLY A 9 18.22 49.15 -7.77
C GLY A 9 17.53 47.96 -8.46
N ALA A 10 17.73 46.81 -7.86
CA ALA A 10 16.80 45.69 -8.04
C ALA A 10 15.39 46.15 -7.69
N VAL A 11 14.49 46.19 -8.66
CA VAL A 11 13.07 46.44 -8.43
C VAL A 11 12.56 45.41 -7.41
N ALA A 12 12.28 45.87 -6.20
CA ALA A 12 11.76 45.01 -5.15
C ALA A 12 10.46 44.35 -5.65
N ASN A 13 10.48 43.04 -5.80
CA ASN A 13 9.30 42.28 -6.18
C ASN A 13 8.21 42.53 -5.11
N PRO A 14 7.05 43.13 -5.46
CA PRO A 14 6.00 43.49 -4.51
C PRO A 14 5.42 42.28 -3.75
N GLN A 15 5.78 41.05 -4.15
CA GLN A 15 5.38 39.82 -3.50
C GLN A 15 6.38 39.32 -2.42
N GLN A 16 7.60 39.85 -2.35
CA GLN A 16 8.62 39.42 -1.36
C GLN A 16 8.12 39.40 0.11
N PRO A 17 7.38 40.40 0.62
CA PRO A 17 6.88 40.34 2.01
C PRO A 17 5.87 39.21 2.23
N ARG A 18 5.08 38.86 1.19
CA ARG A 18 4.10 37.78 1.25
C ARG A 18 4.77 36.41 1.24
N ILE A 19 5.81 36.20 0.45
CA ILE A 19 6.61 34.97 0.38
C ILE A 19 7.21 34.67 1.75
N GLY A 20 7.83 35.66 2.41
CA GLY A 20 8.38 35.51 3.76
C GLY A 20 7.34 35.06 4.79
N HIS A 21 6.14 35.66 4.74
CA HIS A 21 5.03 35.29 5.60
C HIS A 21 4.54 33.85 5.37
N TRP A 22 4.38 33.41 4.11
CA TRP A 22 3.98 32.05 3.76
C TRP A 22 5.04 31.01 4.17
N LYS A 23 6.31 31.34 3.98
CA LYS A 23 7.43 30.50 4.44
C LYS A 23 7.43 30.28 5.94
N GLN A 24 7.20 31.32 6.72
CA GLN A 24 7.08 31.23 8.18
C GLN A 24 5.89 30.36 8.60
N LYS A 25 4.72 30.54 7.95
CA LYS A 25 3.53 29.70 8.19
C LYS A 25 3.82 28.20 7.93
N LEU A 26 4.51 27.89 6.84
CA LEU A 26 4.87 26.51 6.51
C LEU A 26 5.82 25.92 7.54
N LEU A 27 6.83 26.68 7.96
CA LEU A 27 7.81 26.24 8.95
C LEU A 27 7.15 25.99 10.32
N ALA A 28 6.31 26.93 10.79
CA ALA A 28 5.57 26.79 12.04
C ALA A 28 4.67 25.54 12.03
N ALA A 29 3.98 25.30 10.92
CA ALA A 29 3.14 24.12 10.77
C ALA A 29 3.94 22.81 10.78
N ARG A 30 5.12 22.77 10.14
CA ARG A 30 6.01 21.60 10.18
C ARG A 30 6.52 21.31 11.59
N THR A 31 6.83 22.34 12.37
CA THR A 31 7.23 22.22 13.80
C THR A 31 6.08 21.66 14.63
N GLN A 32 4.90 22.23 14.51
CA GLN A 32 3.71 21.75 15.21
C GLN A 32 3.38 20.28 14.90
N LEU A 33 3.46 19.86 13.64
CA LEU A 33 3.21 18.46 13.24
C LEU A 33 4.22 17.49 13.87
N ARG A 34 5.48 17.91 14.04
CA ARG A 34 6.50 17.11 14.72
C ARG A 34 6.19 16.94 16.20
N GLU A 35 5.69 17.99 16.87
CA GLU A 35 5.22 17.95 18.26
C GLU A 35 3.99 17.05 18.41
N GLU A 36 3.02 17.15 17.51
CA GLU A 36 1.81 16.32 17.49
C GLU A 36 2.13 14.82 17.32
N LEU A 37 3.18 14.47 16.56
CA LEU A 37 3.67 13.10 16.47
C LEU A 37 4.14 12.56 17.82
N SER A 38 4.80 13.41 18.61
CA SER A 38 5.25 13.06 19.96
C SER A 38 4.06 12.91 20.93
N ALA A 39 2.99 13.66 20.74
CA ALA A 39 1.75 13.58 21.51
C ALA A 39 0.85 12.36 21.19
N ARG A 40 1.35 11.39 20.40
CA ARG A 40 0.66 10.12 20.03
C ARG A 40 -0.66 10.29 19.27
N LYS A 41 -0.81 11.36 18.49
CA LYS A 41 -1.95 11.47 17.57
C LYS A 41 -1.93 10.34 16.53
N SER A 42 -3.12 10.02 16.02
CA SER A 42 -3.26 9.01 14.95
C SER A 42 -2.47 9.43 13.71
N PRO A 43 -1.68 8.52 13.08
CA PRO A 43 -0.95 8.82 11.84
C PRO A 43 -1.83 9.39 10.74
N ARG A 44 -3.06 8.91 10.63
CA ARG A 44 -4.05 9.38 9.66
C ARG A 44 -4.46 10.83 9.92
N GLU A 45 -4.61 11.22 11.18
CA GLU A 45 -4.93 12.60 11.56
C GLU A 45 -3.76 13.53 11.26
N LEU A 46 -2.52 13.10 11.56
CA LEU A 46 -1.31 13.87 11.25
C LEU A 46 -1.19 14.14 9.74
N LEU A 47 -1.35 13.10 8.92
CA LEU A 47 -1.26 13.25 7.46
C LEU A 47 -2.34 14.17 6.89
N ARG A 48 -3.56 14.09 7.43
CA ARG A 48 -4.66 15.00 7.05
C ARG A 48 -4.44 16.43 7.51
N HIS A 49 -3.92 16.61 8.72
CA HIS A 49 -3.60 17.94 9.24
C HIS A 49 -2.53 18.59 8.38
N GLN A 50 -1.46 17.87 8.05
CA GLN A 50 -0.42 18.36 7.14
C GLN A 50 -0.99 18.75 5.76
N ALA A 51 -1.83 17.90 5.17
CA ALA A 51 -2.50 18.22 3.91
C ALA A 51 -3.37 19.46 4.03
N ALA A 52 -4.14 19.61 5.12
CA ALA A 52 -5.02 20.78 5.35
C ALA A 52 -4.24 22.08 5.55
N VAL A 53 -3.05 22.03 6.16
CA VAL A 53 -2.16 23.20 6.26
C VAL A 53 -1.69 23.65 4.89
N VAL A 54 -1.21 22.71 4.07
CA VAL A 54 -0.76 22.99 2.69
C VAL A 54 -1.93 23.45 1.83
N ASP A 55 -3.13 22.87 1.98
CA ASP A 55 -4.35 23.32 1.28
C ASP A 55 -4.64 24.82 1.53
N ARG A 56 -4.57 25.26 2.79
CA ARG A 56 -4.79 26.66 3.13
C ARG A 56 -3.75 27.56 2.50
N LEU A 57 -2.50 27.17 2.58
CA LEU A 57 -1.39 27.94 1.99
C LEU A 57 -1.53 28.06 0.47
N LEU A 58 -1.82 26.96 -0.22
CA LEU A 58 -2.03 26.96 -1.68
C LEU A 58 -3.22 27.85 -2.09
N LYS A 59 -4.31 27.86 -1.32
CA LYS A 59 -5.45 28.71 -1.57
C LYS A 59 -5.11 30.19 -1.38
N GLU A 60 -4.32 30.55 -0.37
CA GLU A 60 -3.85 31.92 -0.14
C GLU A 60 -2.93 32.39 -1.29
N VAL A 61 -2.00 31.52 -1.74
CA VAL A 61 -1.11 31.83 -2.86
C VAL A 61 -1.89 31.96 -4.16
N TRP A 62 -2.83 31.04 -4.44
CA TRP A 62 -3.72 31.10 -5.60
C TRP A 62 -4.52 32.39 -5.68
N ALA A 63 -5.10 32.81 -4.58
CA ALA A 63 -5.85 34.06 -4.48
C ALA A 63 -4.95 35.28 -4.68
N GLY A 64 -3.70 35.22 -4.17
CA GLY A 64 -2.70 36.28 -4.33
C GLY A 64 -2.26 36.53 -5.79
N HIS A 65 -2.32 35.50 -6.63
CA HIS A 65 -1.99 35.59 -8.07
C HIS A 65 -3.19 35.96 -8.95
N ALA A 66 -4.38 36.20 -8.37
CA ALA A 66 -5.60 36.53 -9.10
C ALA A 66 -5.82 35.67 -10.35
N MET A 67 -5.74 34.34 -10.17
CA MET A 67 -5.86 33.38 -11.26
C MET A 67 -7.22 33.49 -11.97
N PRO A 68 -7.28 33.33 -13.30
CA PRO A 68 -8.51 33.42 -14.08
C PRO A 68 -9.60 32.45 -13.61
N ARG A 69 -10.88 32.81 -13.86
CA ARG A 69 -12.02 31.98 -13.43
C ARG A 69 -12.19 30.66 -14.21
N ASP A 70 -11.56 30.51 -15.36
CA ASP A 70 -11.58 29.35 -16.24
C ASP A 70 -10.46 28.34 -15.99
N VAL A 71 -9.68 28.57 -14.93
CA VAL A 71 -8.62 27.67 -14.47
C VAL A 71 -9.01 27.06 -13.13
N THR A 72 -8.53 25.84 -12.89
CA THR A 72 -8.81 25.11 -11.65
C THR A 72 -7.54 24.46 -11.10
N LEU A 73 -7.30 24.60 -9.82
CA LEU A 73 -6.23 23.91 -9.11
C LEU A 73 -6.81 22.66 -8.40
N ALA A 74 -6.25 21.51 -8.68
CA ALA A 74 -6.58 20.27 -8.02
C ALA A 74 -5.33 19.61 -7.42
N ALA A 75 -5.46 19.03 -6.23
CA ALA A 75 -4.51 18.11 -5.65
C ALA A 75 -4.68 16.73 -6.30
N VAL A 76 -3.59 16.05 -6.62
CA VAL A 76 -3.63 14.71 -7.22
C VAL A 76 -2.72 13.73 -6.47
N GLY A 77 -2.74 12.46 -6.81
CA GLY A 77 -1.91 11.44 -6.18
C GLY A 77 -2.11 11.34 -4.66
N GLY A 78 -1.00 11.17 -3.93
CA GLY A 78 -1.03 11.07 -2.46
C GLY A 78 -1.62 12.30 -1.77
N TYR A 79 -1.31 13.46 -2.28
CA TYR A 79 -1.87 14.72 -1.80
C TYR A 79 -3.35 14.87 -2.13
N GLY A 80 -3.80 14.36 -3.27
CA GLY A 80 -5.21 14.28 -3.64
C GLY A 80 -6.05 13.44 -2.67
N ARG A 81 -5.48 12.35 -2.13
CA ARG A 81 -6.10 11.55 -1.05
C ARG A 81 -6.19 12.28 0.30
N GLY A 82 -5.60 13.45 0.45
CA GLY A 82 -5.45 14.15 1.73
C GLY A 82 -4.45 13.46 2.66
N GLN A 83 -3.44 12.77 2.09
CA GLN A 83 -2.38 12.09 2.82
C GLN A 83 -1.03 12.66 2.37
N LEU A 84 -0.54 13.66 3.10
CA LEU A 84 0.75 14.26 2.83
C LEU A 84 1.74 13.83 3.91
N PHE A 85 2.75 13.03 3.50
CA PHE A 85 3.83 12.63 4.40
C PHE A 85 4.86 13.76 4.56
N PRO A 86 5.60 13.81 5.67
CA PRO A 86 6.72 14.74 5.79
C PRO A 86 7.69 14.59 4.60
N TYR A 87 8.20 15.70 4.10
CA TYR A 87 9.13 15.72 2.95
C TYR A 87 8.61 15.05 1.65
N SER A 88 7.29 14.85 1.52
CA SER A 88 6.71 14.37 0.26
C SER A 88 6.33 15.52 -0.64
N ASP A 89 6.46 15.30 -1.94
CA ASP A 89 6.06 16.23 -2.98
C ASP A 89 4.56 16.55 -2.88
N VAL A 90 4.20 17.75 -3.26
CA VAL A 90 2.82 18.24 -3.38
C VAL A 90 2.43 18.15 -4.86
N ASP A 91 1.69 17.08 -5.22
CA ASP A 91 1.29 16.85 -6.61
C ASP A 91 0.06 17.69 -6.97
N LEU A 92 0.18 18.56 -7.97
CA LEU A 92 -0.85 19.49 -8.43
C LEU A 92 -1.21 19.28 -9.91
N LEU A 93 -2.50 19.38 -10.19
CA LEU A 93 -3.04 19.51 -11.53
C LEU A 93 -3.65 20.92 -11.67
N ILE A 94 -3.10 21.72 -12.61
CA ILE A 94 -3.69 22.97 -13.07
C ILE A 94 -4.53 22.60 -14.30
N LEU A 95 -5.84 22.58 -14.11
CA LEU A 95 -6.80 22.18 -15.13
C LEU A 95 -7.29 23.41 -15.87
N LEU A 96 -7.19 23.37 -17.21
CA LEU A 96 -7.55 24.44 -18.11
C LEU A 96 -8.86 24.11 -18.86
N ALA A 97 -9.64 25.14 -19.16
CA ALA A 97 -10.82 25.02 -20.01
C ALA A 97 -10.47 24.89 -21.51
N ALA A 98 -9.35 25.50 -21.93
CA ALA A 98 -8.76 25.48 -23.27
C ALA A 98 -7.23 25.58 -23.15
N PRO A 99 -6.43 25.29 -24.19
CA PRO A 99 -4.98 25.48 -24.17
C PRO A 99 -4.58 26.87 -23.67
N ALA A 100 -3.50 26.95 -22.89
CA ALA A 100 -3.06 28.20 -22.28
C ALA A 100 -2.53 29.19 -23.34
N GLU A 101 -3.03 30.42 -23.33
CA GLU A 101 -2.42 31.54 -24.02
C GLU A 101 -1.18 32.03 -23.25
N ALA A 102 -0.32 32.81 -23.92
CA ALA A 102 0.97 33.29 -23.37
C ALA A 102 0.84 34.01 -22.02
N GLU A 103 -0.19 34.83 -21.83
CA GLU A 103 -0.43 35.54 -20.57
C GLU A 103 -0.78 34.57 -19.43
N LEU A 104 -1.62 33.59 -19.71
CA LEU A 104 -1.98 32.57 -18.72
C LEU A 104 -0.78 31.69 -18.37
N ALA A 105 0.00 31.28 -19.38
CA ALA A 105 1.23 30.50 -19.17
C ALA A 105 2.19 31.23 -18.20
N ARG A 106 2.44 32.54 -18.46
CA ARG A 106 3.28 33.38 -17.58
C ARG A 106 2.73 33.44 -16.12
N LYS A 107 1.41 33.62 -15.94
CA LYS A 107 0.80 33.64 -14.60
C LYS A 107 0.96 32.29 -13.87
N ILE A 108 0.88 31.18 -14.60
CA ILE A 108 1.10 29.83 -14.03
C ILE A 108 2.56 29.67 -13.60
N GLU A 109 3.52 30.11 -14.42
CA GLU A 109 4.94 30.08 -14.09
C GLU A 109 5.25 30.92 -12.84
N GLU A 110 4.69 32.14 -12.72
CA GLU A 110 4.82 33.00 -11.55
C GLU A 110 4.24 32.33 -10.29
N LEU A 111 3.09 31.66 -10.40
CA LEU A 111 2.49 30.89 -9.31
C LEU A 111 3.42 29.76 -8.86
N LEU A 112 3.93 28.96 -9.78
CA LEU A 112 4.83 27.84 -9.48
C LEU A 112 6.15 28.33 -8.89
N GLY A 113 6.73 29.40 -9.41
CA GLY A 113 7.92 30.05 -8.87
C GLY A 113 7.70 30.47 -7.41
N THR A 114 6.55 31.09 -7.11
CA THR A 114 6.18 31.46 -5.74
C THR A 114 6.11 30.23 -4.80
N LEU A 115 5.57 29.09 -5.27
CA LEU A 115 5.50 27.87 -4.45
C LEU A 115 6.89 27.31 -4.14
N TRP A 116 7.82 27.34 -5.10
CA TRP A 116 9.21 26.94 -4.88
C TRP A 116 9.94 27.89 -3.92
N ASP A 117 9.73 29.21 -4.05
CA ASP A 117 10.32 30.22 -3.16
C ASP A 117 9.85 30.05 -1.71
N ILE A 118 8.61 29.62 -1.49
CA ILE A 118 8.06 29.27 -0.17
C ILE A 118 8.72 28.01 0.41
N GLY A 119 9.28 27.14 -0.43
CA GLY A 119 9.91 25.88 -0.07
C GLY A 119 8.94 24.69 -0.07
N ILE A 120 7.95 24.73 -0.96
CA ILE A 120 7.07 23.60 -1.27
C ILE A 120 7.66 22.89 -2.49
N GLU A 121 8.01 21.62 -2.35
CA GLU A 121 8.38 20.76 -3.48
C GLU A 121 7.10 20.36 -4.21
N VAL A 122 6.91 20.93 -5.40
CA VAL A 122 5.69 20.76 -6.22
C VAL A 122 5.99 19.88 -7.42
N GLY A 123 5.32 18.72 -7.49
CA GLY A 123 5.09 18.03 -8.76
C GLY A 123 3.86 18.65 -9.43
N HIS A 124 3.96 19.10 -10.69
CA HIS A 124 2.83 19.74 -11.33
C HIS A 124 2.59 19.29 -12.76
N SER A 125 1.36 19.43 -13.19
CA SER A 125 0.95 19.29 -14.58
C SER A 125 -0.09 20.35 -14.92
N VAL A 126 0.00 20.92 -16.13
CA VAL A 126 -0.94 21.92 -16.69
C VAL A 126 -1.59 21.28 -17.89
N ARG A 127 -2.89 21.05 -17.86
CA ARG A 127 -3.58 20.26 -18.90
C ARG A 127 -5.04 20.69 -19.07
N THR A 128 -5.53 20.55 -20.28
CA THR A 128 -6.97 20.51 -20.56
C THR A 128 -7.57 19.16 -20.18
N ILE A 129 -8.91 19.05 -20.19
CA ILE A 129 -9.58 17.77 -19.92
C ILE A 129 -9.22 16.71 -20.96
N ASP A 130 -9.19 17.07 -22.24
CA ASP A 130 -8.91 16.13 -23.32
C ASP A 130 -7.46 15.60 -23.27
N GLU A 131 -6.49 16.46 -22.95
CA GLU A 131 -5.10 16.04 -22.70
C GLU A 131 -5.01 15.08 -21.49
N CYS A 132 -5.78 15.33 -20.42
CA CYS A 132 -5.84 14.42 -19.28
C CYS A 132 -6.34 13.04 -19.70
N ILE A 133 -7.40 12.97 -20.52
CA ILE A 133 -7.97 11.71 -21.00
C ILE A 133 -6.99 10.96 -21.91
N THR A 134 -6.40 11.67 -22.89
CA THR A 134 -5.44 11.07 -23.83
C THR A 134 -4.24 10.45 -23.09
N LEU A 135 -3.69 11.16 -22.12
CA LEU A 135 -2.56 10.67 -21.34
C LEU A 135 -2.96 9.53 -20.37
N ALA A 136 -4.16 9.59 -19.81
CA ALA A 136 -4.67 8.54 -18.95
C ALA A 136 -4.89 7.21 -19.70
N ALA A 137 -5.31 7.29 -20.96
CA ALA A 137 -5.44 6.11 -21.81
C ALA A 137 -4.09 5.45 -22.14
N ALA A 138 -3.01 6.22 -22.16
CA ALA A 138 -1.65 5.73 -22.48
C ALA A 138 -0.87 5.25 -21.24
N ASP A 139 -1.17 5.76 -20.04
CA ASP A 139 -0.40 5.51 -18.82
C ASP A 139 -1.31 5.29 -17.61
N ILE A 140 -1.29 4.07 -17.08
CA ILE A 140 -2.03 3.66 -15.88
C ILE A 140 -1.64 4.49 -14.64
N THR A 141 -0.42 5.02 -14.58
CA THR A 141 0.04 5.87 -13.48
C THR A 141 -0.65 7.23 -13.53
N VAL A 142 -0.77 7.81 -14.73
CA VAL A 142 -1.53 9.06 -14.96
C VAL A 142 -3.00 8.82 -14.61
N GLN A 143 -3.61 7.74 -15.13
CA GLN A 143 -5.00 7.40 -14.85
C GLN A 143 -5.27 7.27 -13.34
N THR A 144 -4.38 6.58 -12.62
CA THR A 144 -4.45 6.45 -11.17
C THR A 144 -4.34 7.80 -10.46
N THR A 145 -3.44 8.66 -10.91
CA THR A 145 -3.22 9.99 -10.35
C THR A 145 -4.45 10.90 -10.52
N LEU A 146 -5.08 10.87 -11.70
CA LEU A 146 -6.31 11.62 -11.98
C LEU A 146 -7.51 11.08 -11.20
N LEU A 147 -7.59 9.77 -11.01
CA LEU A 147 -8.62 9.15 -10.17
C LEU A 147 -8.61 9.70 -8.74
N GLU A 148 -7.46 10.10 -8.22
CA GLU A 148 -7.29 10.65 -6.87
C GLU A 148 -7.48 12.16 -6.77
N ALA A 149 -7.82 12.83 -7.87
CA ALA A 149 -7.98 14.27 -7.90
C ALA A 149 -8.96 14.79 -6.83
N ARG A 150 -8.62 15.97 -6.27
CA ARG A 150 -9.41 16.70 -5.26
C ARG A 150 -9.31 18.19 -5.53
N LEU A 151 -10.44 18.88 -5.66
CA LEU A 151 -10.50 20.32 -5.90
C LEU A 151 -9.87 21.10 -4.73
N LEU A 152 -8.98 22.03 -5.05
CA LEU A 152 -8.40 23.00 -4.11
C LEU A 152 -8.98 24.39 -4.32
N ALA A 153 -8.88 24.92 -5.54
CA ALA A 153 -9.31 26.28 -5.87
C ALA A 153 -9.77 26.35 -7.35
N GLY A 154 -10.42 27.45 -7.74
CA GLY A 154 -10.84 27.72 -9.11
C GLY A 154 -12.26 27.24 -9.44
N ARG A 155 -12.57 27.00 -10.70
CA ARG A 155 -13.93 26.78 -11.22
C ARG A 155 -14.45 25.38 -10.93
N ARG A 156 -15.38 25.27 -9.99
CA ARG A 156 -15.99 23.99 -9.61
C ARG A 156 -16.67 23.25 -10.79
N ALA A 157 -17.30 23.99 -11.71
CA ALA A 157 -17.95 23.41 -12.89
C ALA A 157 -16.94 22.70 -13.82
N LEU A 158 -15.75 23.31 -14.04
CA LEU A 158 -14.68 22.71 -14.83
C LEU A 158 -14.18 21.41 -14.14
N TYR A 159 -13.94 21.46 -12.85
CA TYR A 159 -13.55 20.28 -12.07
C TYR A 159 -14.62 19.15 -12.13
N SER A 160 -15.91 19.48 -12.00
CA SER A 160 -16.98 18.48 -12.08
C SER A 160 -17.08 17.83 -13.46
N ARG A 161 -16.87 18.61 -14.54
CA ARG A 161 -16.78 18.08 -15.91
C ARG A 161 -15.60 17.14 -16.07
N PHE A 162 -14.44 17.53 -15.56
CA PHE A 162 -13.23 16.71 -15.55
C PHE A 162 -13.47 15.37 -14.83
N VAL A 163 -13.99 15.39 -13.59
CA VAL A 163 -14.24 14.16 -12.82
C VAL A 163 -15.22 13.23 -13.55
N ARG A 164 -16.24 13.78 -14.19
CA ARG A 164 -17.19 13.01 -14.98
C ARG A 164 -16.50 12.35 -16.17
N ARG A 165 -15.77 13.12 -16.98
CA ARG A 165 -15.04 12.58 -18.14
C ARG A 165 -14.05 11.48 -17.75
N VAL A 166 -13.25 11.68 -16.69
CA VAL A 166 -12.33 10.65 -16.18
C VAL A 166 -13.06 9.39 -15.73
N SER A 167 -14.25 9.54 -15.14
CA SER A 167 -15.07 8.38 -14.73
C SER A 167 -15.72 7.65 -15.91
N ASP A 168 -16.20 8.39 -16.91
CA ASP A 168 -16.89 7.82 -18.07
C ASP A 168 -15.95 7.06 -19.02
N GLU A 169 -14.67 7.51 -19.12
CA GLU A 169 -13.65 6.89 -19.97
C GLU A 169 -12.87 5.74 -19.28
N LEU A 170 -13.16 5.49 -17.99
CA LEU A 170 -12.44 4.47 -17.24
C LEU A 170 -13.21 3.14 -17.27
N ASP A 171 -12.63 2.12 -17.92
CA ASP A 171 -13.12 0.74 -17.79
C ASP A 171 -12.54 0.09 -16.52
N PRO A 172 -13.40 -0.36 -15.57
CA PRO A 172 -12.92 -0.95 -14.31
C PRO A 172 -12.15 -2.26 -14.47
N ALA A 173 -12.48 -3.09 -15.48
CA ALA A 173 -11.82 -4.38 -15.69
C ALA A 173 -10.42 -4.19 -16.26
N ASP A 174 -10.27 -3.32 -17.28
CA ASP A 174 -8.97 -2.95 -17.85
C ASP A 174 -8.07 -2.28 -16.82
N PHE A 175 -8.64 -1.35 -16.03
CA PHE A 175 -7.92 -0.69 -14.93
C PHE A 175 -7.42 -1.70 -13.90
N GLN A 176 -8.27 -2.64 -13.49
CA GLN A 176 -7.89 -3.71 -12.56
C GLN A 176 -6.75 -4.55 -13.11
N GLN A 177 -6.86 -5.03 -14.35
CA GLN A 177 -5.83 -5.87 -14.99
C GLN A 177 -4.49 -5.13 -15.04
N ALA A 178 -4.48 -3.87 -15.50
CA ALA A 178 -3.28 -3.06 -15.58
C ALA A 178 -2.65 -2.80 -14.21
N LYS A 179 -3.47 -2.55 -13.17
CA LYS A 179 -2.98 -2.34 -11.80
C LYS A 179 -2.43 -3.61 -11.15
N LEU A 180 -2.99 -4.77 -11.45
CA LEU A 180 -2.46 -6.05 -10.96
C LEU A 180 -1.13 -6.40 -11.65
N LEU A 181 -0.99 -6.11 -12.94
CA LEU A 181 0.27 -6.26 -13.66
C LEU A 181 1.37 -5.34 -13.10
N GLU A 182 1.04 -4.05 -12.89
CA GLU A 182 1.95 -3.09 -12.24
C GLU A 182 2.37 -3.58 -10.84
N GLN A 183 1.43 -4.08 -10.04
CA GLN A 183 1.72 -4.63 -8.71
C GLN A 183 2.68 -5.81 -8.79
N GLN A 184 2.47 -6.73 -9.72
CA GLN A 184 3.34 -7.89 -9.91
C GLN A 184 4.76 -7.47 -10.32
N GLN A 185 4.92 -6.56 -11.27
CA GLN A 185 6.21 -6.03 -11.69
C GLN A 185 6.93 -5.31 -10.54
N ARG A 186 6.19 -4.52 -9.76
CA ARG A 186 6.69 -3.84 -8.57
C ARG A 186 7.19 -4.84 -7.51
N HIS A 187 6.41 -5.88 -7.22
CA HIS A 187 6.82 -6.92 -6.27
C HIS A 187 8.11 -7.63 -6.73
N MET A 188 8.26 -7.91 -8.03
CA MET A 188 9.50 -8.50 -8.57
C MET A 188 10.69 -7.56 -8.38
N ARG A 189 10.53 -6.26 -8.68
CA ARG A 189 11.60 -5.25 -8.53
C ARG A 189 12.10 -5.12 -7.10
N TYR A 190 11.22 -5.22 -6.11
CA TYR A 190 11.56 -5.06 -4.69
C TYR A 190 11.79 -6.40 -3.94
N ALA A 191 11.74 -7.54 -4.64
CA ALA A 191 11.92 -8.87 -4.03
C ALA A 191 13.34 -9.10 -3.45
N GLU A 192 14.34 -8.43 -3.98
CA GLU A 192 15.75 -8.61 -3.57
C GLU A 192 16.12 -7.79 -2.31
N SER A 193 15.35 -6.75 -1.99
CA SER A 193 15.66 -5.82 -0.88
C SER A 193 15.04 -6.26 0.44
N ASN A 194 15.18 -7.53 0.81
CA ASN A 194 14.46 -8.09 1.96
C ASN A 194 14.94 -7.56 3.33
N LEU A 195 16.20 -7.16 3.49
CA LEU A 195 16.73 -6.65 4.77
C LEU A 195 16.44 -5.16 4.99
N GLU A 196 16.35 -4.42 3.91
CA GLU A 196 16.06 -2.99 3.88
C GLU A 196 14.80 -2.73 3.04
N PRO A 197 13.65 -3.26 3.46
CA PRO A 197 12.43 -3.21 2.68
C PRO A 197 11.93 -1.78 2.51
N ASN A 198 11.28 -1.52 1.37
CA ASN A 198 10.57 -0.26 1.12
C ASN A 198 9.16 -0.34 1.72
N ILE A 199 8.87 0.51 2.73
CA ILE A 199 7.57 0.52 3.45
C ILE A 199 6.40 0.76 2.51
N LYS A 200 6.62 1.50 1.44
CA LYS A 200 5.60 1.89 0.48
C LYS A 200 5.45 0.84 -0.62
N GLU A 201 6.56 0.43 -1.26
CA GLU A 201 6.54 -0.28 -2.54
C GLU A 201 6.76 -1.80 -2.42
N SER A 202 7.42 -2.30 -1.36
CA SER A 202 7.60 -3.75 -1.17
C SER A 202 6.26 -4.48 -0.98
N ALA A 203 6.24 -5.77 -1.24
CA ALA A 203 5.06 -6.61 -1.03
C ALA A 203 4.53 -6.50 0.41
N GLY A 204 3.24 -6.23 0.56
CA GLY A 204 2.61 -5.92 1.84
C GLY A 204 2.86 -4.50 2.35
N GLY A 205 3.41 -3.61 1.54
CA GLY A 205 3.57 -2.20 1.83
C GLY A 205 2.30 -1.37 1.61
N LEU A 206 2.42 -0.06 1.84
CA LEU A 206 1.28 0.87 1.71
C LEU A 206 0.69 0.89 0.29
N ARG A 207 1.49 0.63 -0.75
CA ARG A 207 1.04 0.63 -2.13
C ARG A 207 0.06 -0.51 -2.41
N ASP A 208 0.20 -1.66 -1.77
CA ASP A 208 -0.75 -2.77 -1.93
C ASP A 208 -2.13 -2.40 -1.41
N LEU A 209 -2.21 -1.72 -0.26
CA LEU A 209 -3.46 -1.18 0.28
C LEU A 209 -4.07 -0.11 -0.63
N GLN A 210 -3.24 0.75 -1.21
CA GLN A 210 -3.67 1.77 -2.18
C GLN A 210 -4.21 1.13 -3.45
N THR A 211 -3.54 0.10 -3.99
CA THR A 211 -3.99 -0.65 -5.18
C THR A 211 -5.40 -1.20 -5.00
N VAL A 212 -5.70 -1.81 -3.84
CA VAL A 212 -7.05 -2.27 -3.51
C VAL A 212 -8.07 -1.13 -3.56
N LEU A 213 -7.77 0.01 -2.92
CA LEU A 213 -8.69 1.15 -2.88
C LEU A 213 -8.86 1.83 -4.25
N TRP A 214 -7.82 1.84 -5.09
CA TRP A 214 -7.91 2.37 -6.46
C TRP A 214 -8.83 1.52 -7.33
N ILE A 215 -8.66 0.19 -7.30
CA ILE A 215 -9.53 -0.75 -8.03
C ILE A 215 -10.97 -0.64 -7.54
N ALA A 216 -11.19 -0.60 -6.23
CA ALA A 216 -12.52 -0.42 -5.66
C ALA A 216 -13.16 0.91 -6.06
N ARG A 217 -12.38 1.99 -6.13
CA ARG A 217 -12.83 3.32 -6.57
C ARG A 217 -13.15 3.35 -8.06
N ALA A 218 -12.29 2.78 -8.89
CA ALA A 218 -12.49 2.66 -10.33
C ALA A 218 -13.81 1.93 -10.66
N ALA A 219 -14.09 0.85 -9.94
CA ALA A 219 -15.31 0.07 -10.08
C ALA A 219 -16.55 0.71 -9.40
N GLY A 220 -16.45 1.92 -8.84
CA GLY A 220 -17.58 2.54 -8.12
C GLY A 220 -18.01 1.82 -6.84
N ILE A 221 -17.22 0.83 -6.38
CA ILE A 221 -17.54 -0.02 -5.21
C ILE A 221 -17.27 0.70 -3.89
N GLY A 222 -16.27 1.61 -3.84
CA GLY A 222 -16.00 2.37 -2.62
C GLY A 222 -14.63 3.05 -2.61
N ARG A 223 -14.46 3.99 -1.67
CA ARG A 223 -13.25 4.83 -1.55
C ARG A 223 -12.53 4.65 -0.21
N SER A 224 -13.03 3.79 0.67
CA SER A 224 -12.49 3.57 2.01
C SER A 224 -12.81 2.17 2.52
N TRP A 225 -12.02 1.70 3.48
CA TRP A 225 -12.25 0.40 4.14
C TRP A 225 -13.64 0.31 4.79
N SER A 226 -14.14 1.41 5.34
CA SER A 226 -15.47 1.48 5.93
C SER A 226 -16.57 1.34 4.88
N GLU A 227 -16.41 1.92 3.68
CA GLU A 227 -17.34 1.75 2.56
C GLU A 227 -17.32 0.33 2.02
N LEU A 228 -16.14 -0.26 1.84
CA LEU A 228 -16.00 -1.65 1.42
C LEU A 228 -16.65 -2.62 2.42
N SER A 229 -16.55 -2.32 3.71
CA SER A 229 -17.23 -3.11 4.75
C SER A 229 -18.74 -2.96 4.68
N ARG A 230 -19.26 -1.75 4.55
CA ARG A 230 -20.72 -1.52 4.41
C ARG A 230 -21.31 -2.18 3.18
N ARG A 231 -20.55 -2.25 2.08
CA ARG A 231 -20.95 -2.92 0.84
C ARG A 231 -20.67 -4.43 0.80
N GLY A 232 -20.20 -5.00 1.93
CA GLY A 232 -19.97 -6.43 2.08
C GLY A 232 -18.81 -6.99 1.26
N VAL A 233 -17.88 -6.14 0.78
CA VAL A 233 -16.63 -6.59 0.13
C VAL A 233 -15.71 -7.22 1.17
N ILE A 234 -15.64 -6.60 2.34
CA ILE A 234 -14.90 -7.06 3.51
C ILE A 234 -15.79 -7.01 4.74
N THR A 235 -15.42 -7.74 5.78
CA THR A 235 -16.12 -7.68 7.07
C THR A 235 -15.61 -6.50 7.91
N ALA A 236 -16.39 -6.09 8.92
CA ALA A 236 -15.97 -5.05 9.87
C ALA A 236 -14.70 -5.43 10.66
N ILE A 237 -14.46 -6.74 10.88
CA ILE A 237 -13.24 -7.23 11.53
C ILE A 237 -12.05 -7.06 10.59
N GLU A 238 -12.18 -7.46 9.33
CA GLU A 238 -11.13 -7.29 8.32
C GLU A 238 -10.80 -5.81 8.10
N ALA A 239 -11.82 -4.95 8.03
CA ALA A 239 -11.62 -3.50 7.90
C ALA A 239 -10.79 -2.92 9.08
N ARG A 240 -11.07 -3.35 10.31
CA ARG A 240 -10.30 -2.94 11.50
C ARG A 240 -8.86 -3.46 11.45
N GLU A 241 -8.66 -4.73 11.09
CA GLU A 241 -7.34 -5.35 10.97
C GLU A 241 -6.50 -4.63 9.91
N ILE A 242 -7.07 -4.34 8.73
CA ILE A 242 -6.41 -3.54 7.68
C ILE A 242 -6.00 -2.16 8.20
N GLN A 243 -6.93 -1.45 8.84
CA GLN A 243 -6.66 -0.12 9.38
C GLN A 243 -5.54 -0.11 10.43
N GLN A 244 -5.45 -1.13 11.27
CA GLN A 244 -4.35 -1.26 12.24
C GLN A 244 -2.99 -1.42 11.55
N HIS A 245 -2.90 -2.25 10.51
CA HIS A 245 -1.67 -2.41 9.74
C HIS A 245 -1.33 -1.17 8.94
N GLU A 246 -2.31 -0.54 8.30
CA GLU A 246 -2.13 0.73 7.58
C GLU A 246 -1.58 1.82 8.50
N GLN A 247 -2.19 2.00 9.68
CA GLN A 247 -1.73 2.97 10.68
C GLN A 247 -0.31 2.69 11.17
N PHE A 248 0.04 1.42 11.39
CA PHE A 248 1.40 1.06 11.76
C PHE A 248 2.41 1.43 10.67
N LEU A 249 2.14 1.07 9.40
CA LEU A 249 3.01 1.40 8.27
C LEU A 249 3.10 2.90 8.02
N GLN A 250 2.00 3.64 8.17
CA GLN A 250 1.98 5.10 8.09
C GLN A 250 2.83 5.73 9.22
N SER A 251 2.67 5.26 10.46
CA SER A 251 3.46 5.73 11.59
C SER A 251 4.95 5.47 11.39
N LEU A 252 5.29 4.28 10.87
CA LEU A 252 6.67 3.91 10.58
C LEU A 252 7.28 4.81 9.50
N ARG A 253 6.53 5.08 8.42
CA ARG A 253 6.97 5.96 7.32
C ARG A 253 7.13 7.42 7.77
N ILE A 254 6.19 7.94 8.56
CA ILE A 254 6.29 9.31 9.11
C ILE A 254 7.57 9.45 9.95
N ARG A 255 7.83 8.50 10.85
CA ARG A 255 9.01 8.51 11.73
C ARG A 255 10.30 8.32 10.94
N LEU A 256 10.29 7.50 9.90
CA LEU A 256 11.44 7.32 9.00
C LEU A 256 11.78 8.61 8.27
N HIS A 257 10.79 9.33 7.72
CA HIS A 257 11.02 10.62 7.07
C HIS A 257 11.64 11.66 8.05
N TYR A 258 11.15 11.72 9.28
CA TYR A 258 11.76 12.62 10.29
C TYR A 258 13.14 12.17 10.74
N CYS A 259 13.40 10.87 10.85
CA CYS A 259 14.70 10.32 11.20
C CYS A 259 15.74 10.60 10.10
N ALA A 260 15.33 10.44 8.83
CA ALA A 260 16.19 10.68 7.68
C ALA A 260 16.36 12.18 7.34
N GLY A 261 15.47 13.06 7.82
CA GLY A 261 15.45 14.47 7.47
C GLY A 261 15.06 14.75 6.00
N ARG A 262 14.56 13.72 5.30
CA ARG A 262 14.18 13.75 3.89
C ARG A 262 13.11 12.71 3.60
N ARG A 263 12.59 12.70 2.36
CA ARG A 263 11.79 11.60 1.86
C ARG A 263 12.65 10.33 1.78
N GLU A 264 12.31 9.33 2.59
CA GLU A 264 12.96 8.02 2.61
C GLU A 264 11.90 6.94 2.89
N ASP A 265 11.84 5.95 2.01
CA ASP A 265 10.85 4.88 2.09
C ASP A 265 11.49 3.50 2.37
N ARG A 266 12.84 3.40 2.34
CA ARG A 266 13.59 2.18 2.66
C ARG A 266 14.00 2.16 4.13
N LEU A 267 13.73 1.04 4.79
CA LEU A 267 14.17 0.78 6.16
C LEU A 267 15.66 0.40 6.18
N LEU A 268 16.54 1.38 5.81
CA LEU A 268 17.97 1.18 5.84
C LEU A 268 18.43 0.80 7.25
N PHE A 269 19.50 -0.01 7.36
CA PHE A 269 20.03 -0.49 8.64
C PHE A 269 20.27 0.64 9.62
N ASP A 270 20.84 1.76 9.16
CA ASP A 270 21.15 2.93 9.99
C ASP A 270 19.92 3.53 10.68
N PHE A 271 18.74 3.40 10.07
CA PHE A 271 17.48 3.92 10.61
C PHE A 271 16.72 2.92 11.49
N GLN A 272 17.01 1.60 11.40
CA GLN A 272 16.24 0.59 12.13
C GLN A 272 16.33 0.75 13.65
N THR A 273 17.51 0.99 14.19
CA THR A 273 17.70 1.17 15.65
C THR A 273 17.09 2.49 16.15
N PRO A 274 17.35 3.66 15.55
CA PRO A 274 16.67 4.90 15.93
C PRO A 274 15.15 4.81 15.86
N LEU A 275 14.61 4.19 14.82
CA LEU A 275 13.17 3.96 14.67
C LEU A 275 12.62 3.05 15.76
N ALA A 276 13.31 1.95 16.08
CA ALA A 276 12.88 1.06 17.16
C ALA A 276 12.76 1.80 18.49
N ARG A 277 13.74 2.63 18.82
CA ARG A 277 13.71 3.50 20.01
C ARG A 277 12.56 4.50 19.98
N ALA A 278 12.27 5.08 18.81
CA ALA A 278 11.14 5.98 18.62
C ALA A 278 9.76 5.28 18.79
N PHE A 279 9.71 3.94 18.66
CA PHE A 279 8.55 3.11 19.00
C PHE A 279 8.54 2.62 20.45
N GLY A 280 9.51 3.06 21.29
CA GLY A 280 9.65 2.64 22.68
C GLY A 280 10.16 1.20 22.85
N LEU A 281 10.84 0.66 21.83
CA LEU A 281 11.47 -0.64 21.90
C LEU A 281 12.90 -0.50 22.44
N HIS A 282 13.29 -1.44 23.31
CA HIS A 282 14.60 -1.50 23.93
C HIS A 282 15.25 -2.87 23.69
N ASP A 283 16.56 -2.90 23.74
CA ASP A 283 17.30 -4.14 23.65
C ASP A 283 16.94 -5.06 24.83
N ARG A 284 16.79 -6.34 24.54
CA ARG A 284 16.51 -7.41 25.51
C ARG A 284 17.63 -8.46 25.40
N PRO A 285 17.82 -9.30 26.43
CA PRO A 285 18.71 -10.45 26.29
C PRO A 285 18.37 -11.24 25.02
N HIS A 286 19.36 -11.44 24.16
CA HIS A 286 19.27 -12.16 22.89
C HIS A 286 18.30 -11.57 21.84
N ARG A 287 17.95 -10.26 21.94
CA ARG A 287 17.07 -9.62 20.97
C ARG A 287 17.21 -8.11 20.93
N LEU A 288 17.72 -7.58 19.82
CA LEU A 288 17.88 -6.14 19.62
C LEU A 288 16.53 -5.43 19.41
N ALA A 289 16.48 -4.15 19.72
CA ALA A 289 15.30 -3.31 19.48
C ALA A 289 14.96 -3.24 17.98
N SER A 290 15.97 -3.13 17.11
CA SER A 290 15.82 -3.18 15.65
C SER A 290 15.17 -4.48 15.17
N GLU A 291 15.59 -5.63 15.68
CA GLU A 291 15.00 -6.93 15.34
C GLU A 291 13.53 -7.03 15.77
N GLN A 292 13.17 -6.45 16.92
CA GLN A 292 11.78 -6.40 17.39
C GLN A 292 10.90 -5.55 16.45
N LEU A 293 11.42 -4.39 16.01
CA LEU A 293 10.71 -3.53 15.04
C LEU A 293 10.55 -4.23 13.71
N MET A 294 11.63 -4.79 13.16
CA MET A 294 11.61 -5.46 11.86
C MET A 294 10.71 -6.70 11.87
N GLN A 295 10.67 -7.47 12.95
CA GLN A 295 9.72 -8.56 13.07
C GLN A 295 8.25 -8.06 13.05
N ARG A 296 7.97 -6.94 13.72
CA ARG A 296 6.64 -6.32 13.67
C ARG A 296 6.31 -5.85 12.25
N TYR A 297 7.27 -5.28 11.53
CA TYR A 297 7.12 -4.87 10.13
C TYR A 297 6.78 -6.06 9.24
N TYR A 298 7.59 -7.13 9.24
CA TYR A 298 7.36 -8.29 8.37
C TYR A 298 6.04 -9.01 8.66
N ARG A 299 5.65 -9.10 9.92
CA ARG A 299 4.33 -9.63 10.30
C ARG A 299 3.19 -8.77 9.78
N SER A 300 3.35 -7.45 9.82
CA SER A 300 2.38 -6.51 9.27
C SER A 300 2.31 -6.61 7.73
N ALA A 301 3.46 -6.61 7.06
CA ALA A 301 3.53 -6.75 5.60
C ALA A 301 2.89 -8.07 5.12
N LYS A 302 3.15 -9.18 5.82
CA LYS A 302 2.55 -10.47 5.53
C LYS A 302 1.03 -10.47 5.70
N ALA A 303 0.52 -9.82 6.75
CA ALA A 303 -0.92 -9.67 6.98
C ALA A 303 -1.56 -8.81 5.87
N VAL A 304 -0.93 -7.68 5.51
CA VAL A 304 -1.39 -6.81 4.42
C VAL A 304 -1.44 -7.56 3.09
N SER A 305 -0.37 -8.27 2.71
CA SER A 305 -0.34 -9.07 1.48
C SER A 305 -1.48 -10.08 1.42
N HIS A 306 -1.72 -10.78 2.55
CA HIS A 306 -2.77 -11.79 2.62
C HIS A 306 -4.17 -11.18 2.49
N ILE A 307 -4.45 -10.12 3.25
CA ILE A 307 -5.76 -9.45 3.21
C ILE A 307 -5.97 -8.79 1.84
N ALA A 308 -4.95 -8.15 1.26
CA ALA A 308 -5.03 -7.57 -0.07
C ALA A 308 -5.41 -8.62 -1.13
N THR A 309 -4.81 -9.82 -1.07
CA THR A 309 -5.17 -10.94 -1.97
C THR A 309 -6.65 -11.30 -1.86
N ILE A 310 -7.18 -11.44 -0.63
CA ILE A 310 -8.60 -11.77 -0.41
C ILE A 310 -9.51 -10.67 -0.99
N VAL A 311 -9.17 -9.41 -0.72
CA VAL A 311 -10.00 -8.27 -1.14
C VAL A 311 -9.97 -8.11 -2.66
N LEU A 312 -8.80 -8.26 -3.29
CA LEU A 312 -8.66 -8.21 -4.74
C LEU A 312 -9.46 -9.29 -5.44
N GLN A 313 -9.44 -10.54 -4.94
CA GLN A 313 -10.29 -11.61 -5.49
C GLN A 313 -11.80 -11.31 -5.33
N ASN A 314 -12.21 -10.70 -4.21
CA ASN A 314 -13.60 -10.30 -4.01
C ASN A 314 -14.02 -9.13 -4.93
N LEU A 315 -13.12 -8.22 -5.23
CA LEU A 315 -13.35 -7.14 -6.19
C LEU A 315 -13.42 -7.71 -7.61
N ASP A 316 -12.51 -8.63 -7.96
CA ASP A 316 -12.49 -9.32 -9.24
C ASP A 316 -13.83 -9.99 -9.55
N ALA A 317 -14.35 -10.79 -8.62
CA ALA A 317 -15.65 -11.44 -8.76
C ALA A 317 -16.85 -10.48 -8.91
N ARG A 318 -16.69 -9.20 -8.57
CA ARG A 318 -17.73 -8.16 -8.73
C ARG A 318 -17.56 -7.33 -9.98
N ILE A 319 -16.33 -7.12 -10.43
CA ILE A 319 -15.99 -6.36 -11.63
C ILE A 319 -16.20 -7.24 -12.87
N THR A 320 -15.69 -8.47 -12.80
CA THR A 320 -15.83 -9.49 -13.82
C THR A 320 -16.56 -10.67 -13.20
N PRO A 321 -17.91 -10.69 -13.23
CA PRO A 321 -18.65 -11.82 -12.68
C PRO A 321 -18.15 -13.12 -13.32
N PRO A 322 -17.92 -14.17 -12.53
CA PRO A 322 -17.52 -15.46 -13.08
C PRO A 322 -18.56 -15.89 -14.11
N SER A 323 -18.11 -16.27 -15.29
CA SER A 323 -18.95 -17.09 -16.18
C SER A 323 -19.43 -18.29 -15.38
N ASP A 324 -20.59 -18.86 -15.73
CA ASP A 324 -21.18 -20.07 -15.10
C ASP A 324 -20.22 -21.28 -15.18
N LYS A 325 -19.00 -21.13 -14.65
CA LYS A 325 -18.01 -22.20 -14.59
C LYS A 325 -18.45 -23.20 -13.53
N GLU A 326 -18.57 -24.40 -13.97
CA GLU A 326 -19.04 -25.55 -13.23
C GLU A 326 -18.20 -25.75 -11.94
N TYR A 327 -18.90 -25.96 -10.83
CA TYR A 327 -18.26 -26.43 -9.58
C TYR A 327 -17.99 -27.92 -9.71
N HIS A 328 -16.71 -28.30 -9.78
CA HIS A 328 -16.28 -29.68 -9.81
C HIS A 328 -15.97 -30.20 -8.40
N PRO A 329 -16.82 -31.03 -7.79
CA PRO A 329 -16.56 -31.56 -6.46
C PRO A 329 -15.33 -32.48 -6.47
N LEU A 330 -14.38 -32.25 -5.52
CA LEU A 330 -13.27 -33.15 -5.23
C LEU A 330 -13.63 -34.17 -4.16
N ASN A 331 -14.41 -33.74 -3.19
CA ASN A 331 -14.99 -34.56 -2.13
C ASN A 331 -16.20 -33.82 -1.49
N GLU A 332 -16.78 -34.37 -0.42
CA GLU A 332 -17.93 -33.78 0.29
C GLU A 332 -17.70 -32.36 0.83
N ARG A 333 -16.46 -31.91 0.94
CA ARG A 333 -16.07 -30.67 1.62
C ARG A 333 -15.50 -29.63 0.68
N PHE A 334 -14.86 -30.05 -0.39
CA PHE A 334 -14.11 -29.18 -1.30
C PHE A 334 -14.39 -29.52 -2.75
N GLY A 335 -14.33 -28.51 -3.60
CA GLY A 335 -14.32 -28.64 -5.05
C GLY A 335 -13.41 -27.59 -5.70
N ILE A 336 -13.39 -27.62 -7.03
CA ILE A 336 -12.68 -26.65 -7.86
C ILE A 336 -13.70 -25.72 -8.50
N ARG A 337 -13.45 -24.42 -8.42
CA ARG A 337 -14.15 -23.38 -9.16
C ARG A 337 -13.13 -22.39 -9.69
N ASP A 338 -13.14 -22.09 -10.98
CA ASP A 338 -12.16 -21.18 -11.62
C ASP A 338 -10.70 -21.51 -11.31
N GLU A 339 -10.34 -22.81 -11.36
CA GLU A 339 -9.00 -23.32 -11.02
C GLU A 339 -8.58 -23.03 -9.55
N LEU A 340 -9.53 -22.64 -8.70
CA LEU A 340 -9.31 -22.38 -7.28
C LEU A 340 -10.00 -23.42 -6.40
N LEU A 341 -9.34 -23.80 -5.29
CA LEU A 341 -9.94 -24.64 -4.28
C LEU A 341 -11.06 -23.89 -3.57
N ALA A 342 -12.25 -24.41 -3.60
CA ALA A 342 -13.44 -23.85 -2.96
C ALA A 342 -13.99 -24.84 -1.91
N ALA A 343 -14.25 -24.35 -0.70
CA ALA A 343 -15.01 -25.07 0.30
C ALA A 343 -16.50 -25.07 -0.07
N CYS A 344 -17.19 -26.18 0.15
CA CYS A 344 -18.64 -26.28 -0.10
C CYS A 344 -19.46 -25.41 0.86
N ASP A 345 -18.89 -25.03 2.02
CA ASP A 345 -19.53 -24.24 3.07
C ASP A 345 -18.52 -23.29 3.72
N GLU A 346 -18.88 -22.02 3.88
CA GLU A 346 -18.04 -21.00 4.52
C GLU A 346 -17.73 -21.30 6.00
N ARG A 347 -18.57 -22.09 6.68
CA ARG A 347 -18.37 -22.53 8.06
C ARG A 347 -17.68 -23.90 8.19
N LEU A 348 -17.19 -24.46 7.08
CA LEU A 348 -16.56 -25.78 7.07
C LEU A 348 -15.48 -25.94 8.14
N PHE A 349 -14.56 -24.99 8.20
CA PHE A 349 -13.41 -25.07 9.14
C PHE A 349 -13.83 -24.88 10.60
N GLU A 350 -14.94 -24.20 10.87
CA GLU A 350 -15.49 -24.06 12.22
C GLU A 350 -16.11 -25.37 12.69
N ARG A 351 -16.85 -26.07 11.81
CA ARG A 351 -17.48 -27.37 12.09
C ARG A 351 -16.47 -28.50 12.09
N LYS A 352 -15.49 -28.49 11.20
CA LYS A 352 -14.46 -29.53 11.05
C LYS A 352 -13.07 -28.90 10.95
N PRO A 353 -12.44 -28.54 12.08
CA PRO A 353 -11.12 -27.90 12.07
C PRO A 353 -10.05 -28.70 11.32
N SER A 354 -10.11 -30.04 11.29
CA SER A 354 -9.18 -30.89 10.52
C SER A 354 -9.19 -30.59 9.02
N ALA A 355 -10.27 -30.03 8.48
CA ALA A 355 -10.33 -29.59 7.08
C ALA A 355 -9.31 -28.48 6.74
N ILE A 356 -8.75 -27.79 7.76
CA ILE A 356 -7.66 -26.83 7.57
C ILE A 356 -6.46 -27.51 6.92
N LEU A 357 -5.96 -28.62 7.45
CA LEU A 357 -4.82 -29.34 6.88
C LEU A 357 -5.20 -30.11 5.62
N GLU A 358 -6.43 -30.61 5.54
CA GLU A 358 -6.97 -31.28 4.36
C GLU A 358 -6.94 -30.37 3.13
N SER A 359 -7.28 -29.08 3.26
CA SER A 359 -7.23 -28.13 2.15
C SER A 359 -5.82 -28.03 1.51
N PHE A 360 -4.77 -28.13 2.33
CA PHE A 360 -3.38 -28.12 1.82
C PHE A 360 -2.98 -29.47 1.19
N LEU A 361 -3.50 -30.59 1.69
CA LEU A 361 -3.31 -31.90 1.04
C LEU A 361 -3.95 -31.92 -0.34
N LEU A 362 -5.14 -31.35 -0.50
CA LEU A 362 -5.79 -31.23 -1.81
C LEU A 362 -4.98 -30.33 -2.75
N LEU A 363 -4.52 -29.16 -2.30
CA LEU A 363 -3.64 -28.28 -3.07
C LEU A 363 -2.31 -28.95 -3.48
N GLN A 364 -1.83 -29.92 -2.69
CA GLN A 364 -0.62 -30.66 -2.97
C GLN A 364 -0.86 -31.74 -4.05
N ARG A 365 -1.99 -32.43 -3.97
CA ARG A 365 -2.36 -33.55 -4.85
C ARG A 365 -2.87 -33.09 -6.22
N HIS A 366 -3.45 -31.89 -6.28
CA HIS A 366 -4.08 -31.31 -7.46
C HIS A 366 -3.25 -30.15 -8.01
N PRO A 367 -2.32 -30.42 -8.95
CA PRO A 367 -1.44 -29.41 -9.56
C PRO A 367 -2.19 -28.33 -10.36
N GLU A 368 -3.33 -28.68 -10.92
CA GLU A 368 -4.22 -27.82 -11.69
C GLU A 368 -4.83 -26.69 -10.83
N ILE A 369 -4.87 -26.87 -9.50
CA ILE A 369 -5.38 -25.85 -8.60
C ILE A 369 -4.35 -24.75 -8.39
N LYS A 370 -4.61 -23.57 -8.95
CA LYS A 370 -3.69 -22.41 -8.88
C LYS A 370 -3.68 -21.74 -7.50
N GLY A 371 -4.81 -21.79 -6.77
CA GLY A 371 -4.95 -21.08 -5.50
C GLY A 371 -6.14 -21.53 -4.67
N VAL A 372 -6.58 -20.67 -3.76
CA VAL A 372 -7.76 -20.87 -2.90
C VAL A 372 -8.72 -19.72 -3.16
N SER A 373 -9.99 -20.01 -3.32
CA SER A 373 -11.02 -18.99 -3.55
C SER A 373 -11.15 -18.02 -2.36
N ALA A 374 -11.53 -16.77 -2.62
CA ALA A 374 -11.60 -15.74 -1.59
C ALA A 374 -12.50 -16.10 -0.39
N PRO A 375 -13.71 -16.69 -0.57
CA PRO A 375 -14.51 -17.13 0.55
C PRO A 375 -13.81 -18.20 1.41
N THR A 376 -13.18 -19.18 0.75
CA THR A 376 -12.45 -20.27 1.43
C THR A 376 -11.21 -19.74 2.14
N LEU A 377 -10.46 -18.83 1.51
CA LEU A 377 -9.27 -18.22 2.11
C LEU A 377 -9.64 -17.37 3.34
N ARG A 378 -10.75 -16.65 3.28
CA ARG A 378 -11.33 -15.90 4.40
C ARG A 378 -11.75 -16.84 5.54
N ALA A 379 -12.44 -17.91 5.23
CA ALA A 379 -12.85 -18.91 6.20
C ALA A 379 -11.63 -19.56 6.87
N LEU A 380 -10.60 -19.91 6.10
CA LEU A 380 -9.33 -20.44 6.58
C LEU A 380 -8.60 -19.44 7.49
N TRP A 381 -8.56 -18.16 7.11
CA TRP A 381 -7.95 -17.10 7.90
C TRP A 381 -8.61 -16.96 9.28
N ARG A 382 -9.92 -17.01 9.35
CA ARG A 382 -10.67 -16.98 10.61
C ARG A 382 -10.42 -18.24 11.45
N ALA A 383 -10.42 -19.39 10.79
CA ALA A 383 -10.29 -20.70 11.45
C ALA A 383 -8.88 -20.98 11.99
N ARG A 384 -7.85 -20.25 11.55
CA ARG A 384 -6.48 -20.43 12.08
C ARG A 384 -6.39 -20.34 13.60
N ARG A 385 -7.29 -19.60 14.26
CA ARG A 385 -7.40 -19.52 15.73
C ARG A 385 -7.79 -20.85 16.39
N LEU A 386 -8.42 -21.74 15.62
CA LEU A 386 -8.83 -23.07 16.09
C LEU A 386 -7.64 -24.05 16.18
N ILE A 387 -6.47 -23.68 15.65
CA ILE A 387 -5.24 -24.46 15.76
C ILE A 387 -4.69 -24.32 17.18
N SER A 388 -5.37 -24.96 18.12
CA SER A 388 -5.08 -24.98 19.55
C SER A 388 -4.09 -26.12 19.91
N PRO A 389 -3.63 -26.22 21.17
CA PRO A 389 -2.87 -27.37 21.62
C PRO A 389 -3.61 -28.72 21.42
N ALA A 390 -4.93 -28.73 21.59
CA ALA A 390 -5.75 -29.92 21.33
C ALA A 390 -5.74 -30.30 19.85
N PHE A 391 -5.93 -29.34 18.96
CA PHE A 391 -5.82 -29.55 17.50
C PHE A 391 -4.49 -30.19 17.12
N ARG A 392 -3.36 -29.71 17.69
CA ARG A 392 -2.01 -30.22 17.36
C ARG A 392 -1.78 -31.64 17.92
N LYS A 393 -2.44 -32.01 19.02
CA LYS A 393 -2.36 -33.36 19.65
C LYS A 393 -3.26 -34.37 18.98
N ASP A 394 -4.28 -33.92 18.25
CA ASP A 394 -5.23 -34.80 17.56
C ASP A 394 -4.51 -35.68 16.54
N ARG A 395 -4.82 -37.00 16.58
CA ARG A 395 -4.15 -38.00 15.74
C ARG A 395 -4.36 -37.75 14.26
N ARG A 396 -5.59 -37.41 13.85
CA ARG A 396 -5.94 -37.14 12.45
C ARG A 396 -5.16 -35.95 11.90
N ASN A 397 -5.06 -34.85 12.67
CA ASN A 397 -4.34 -33.66 12.27
C ASN A 397 -2.83 -33.93 12.16
N ARG A 398 -2.26 -34.74 13.04
CA ARG A 398 -0.85 -35.20 12.94
C ARG A 398 -0.61 -36.05 11.71
N GLU A 399 -1.50 -37.00 11.44
CA GLU A 399 -1.41 -37.85 10.24
C GLU A 399 -1.48 -37.02 8.96
N GLN A 400 -2.42 -36.06 8.86
CA GLN A 400 -2.52 -35.15 7.73
C GLN A 400 -1.25 -34.31 7.54
N PHE A 401 -0.70 -33.76 8.62
CA PHE A 401 0.53 -32.98 8.54
C PHE A 401 1.72 -33.85 8.13
N MET A 402 1.82 -35.07 8.64
CA MET A 402 2.85 -36.03 8.21
C MET A 402 2.67 -36.45 6.76
N GLN A 403 1.45 -36.59 6.26
CA GLN A 403 1.21 -36.85 4.82
C GLN A 403 1.72 -35.70 3.95
N LEU A 404 1.51 -34.44 4.36
CA LEU A 404 2.08 -33.27 3.65
C LEU A 404 3.62 -33.37 3.56
N LEU A 405 4.29 -33.77 4.66
CA LEU A 405 5.75 -33.85 4.71
C LEU A 405 6.31 -35.05 3.95
N ARG A 406 5.59 -36.19 3.93
CA ARG A 406 6.00 -37.44 3.27
C ARG A 406 5.75 -37.43 1.76
N SER A 407 5.03 -36.45 1.25
CA SER A 407 4.80 -36.34 -0.19
C SER A 407 6.13 -36.25 -0.95
N PRO A 408 6.31 -36.97 -2.08
CA PRO A 408 7.49 -36.84 -2.91
C PRO A 408 7.64 -35.43 -3.50
N GLU A 409 6.52 -34.76 -3.78
CA GLU A 409 6.51 -33.47 -4.47
C GLU A 409 5.91 -32.34 -3.63
N ARG A 410 6.26 -31.10 -3.97
CA ARG A 410 5.62 -29.84 -3.55
C ARG A 410 5.64 -29.55 -2.04
N VAL A 411 6.37 -30.30 -1.22
CA VAL A 411 6.45 -30.06 0.24
C VAL A 411 6.86 -28.62 0.56
N ALA A 412 7.96 -28.15 -0.04
CA ALA A 412 8.43 -26.78 0.20
C ALA A 412 7.40 -25.74 -0.23
N ARG A 413 6.68 -25.95 -1.33
CA ARG A 413 5.59 -25.08 -1.81
C ARG A 413 4.43 -25.06 -0.81
N MET A 414 4.04 -26.22 -0.28
CA MET A 414 2.95 -26.31 0.67
C MET A 414 3.31 -25.69 2.03
N LEU A 415 4.51 -25.93 2.54
CA LEU A 415 4.98 -25.29 3.77
C LEU A 415 5.06 -23.76 3.63
N ARG A 416 5.47 -23.26 2.46
CA ARG A 416 5.44 -21.82 2.19
C ARG A 416 3.99 -21.29 2.17
N ARG A 417 3.04 -21.99 1.55
CA ARG A 417 1.61 -21.62 1.58
C ARG A 417 1.04 -21.67 3.01
N LEU A 418 1.34 -22.73 3.77
CA LEU A 418 0.98 -22.83 5.20
C LEU A 418 1.53 -21.66 6.02
N ASN A 419 2.80 -21.27 5.74
CA ASN A 419 3.42 -20.10 6.37
C ASN A 419 2.73 -18.80 5.93
N GLN A 420 2.49 -18.61 4.64
CA GLN A 420 1.82 -17.45 4.07
C GLN A 420 0.42 -17.24 4.68
N TYR A 421 -0.35 -18.30 4.84
CA TYR A 421 -1.70 -18.24 5.40
C TYR A 421 -1.73 -18.27 6.94
N GLY A 422 -0.56 -18.21 7.60
CA GLY A 422 -0.45 -18.15 9.05
C GLY A 422 -0.83 -19.44 9.80
N VAL A 423 -0.90 -20.55 9.09
CA VAL A 423 -1.21 -21.90 9.63
C VAL A 423 0.03 -22.54 10.21
N LEU A 424 1.18 -22.51 9.50
CA LEU A 424 2.41 -23.21 9.89
C LEU A 424 2.89 -22.81 11.29
N GLY A 425 3.00 -21.51 11.55
CA GLY A 425 3.47 -21.00 12.85
C GLY A 425 2.52 -21.26 14.01
N ARG A 426 1.23 -21.50 13.74
CA ARG A 426 0.26 -21.93 14.76
C ARG A 426 0.31 -23.42 14.99
N TYR A 427 0.52 -24.21 13.94
CA TYR A 427 0.66 -25.66 14.05
C TYR A 427 2.01 -26.03 14.67
N LEU A 428 3.09 -25.37 14.29
CA LEU A 428 4.42 -25.48 14.89
C LEU A 428 4.79 -24.18 15.63
N PRO A 429 4.51 -24.06 16.94
CA PRO A 429 4.74 -22.83 17.70
C PRO A 429 6.21 -22.38 17.70
N VAL A 430 7.17 -23.31 17.60
CA VAL A 430 8.60 -23.01 17.48
C VAL A 430 8.85 -22.23 16.19
N PHE A 431 8.26 -22.69 15.06
CA PHE A 431 8.32 -21.98 13.79
C PHE A 431 7.61 -20.62 13.87
N GLY A 432 6.50 -20.54 14.59
CA GLY A 432 5.75 -19.28 14.80
C GLY A 432 6.57 -18.18 15.49
N ARG A 433 7.55 -18.54 16.32
CA ARG A 433 8.44 -17.56 16.97
C ARG A 433 9.37 -16.88 15.98
N ILE A 434 9.86 -17.62 15.00
CA ILE A 434 10.81 -17.12 13.99
C ILE A 434 10.15 -16.44 12.81
N VAL A 435 8.81 -16.51 12.66
CA VAL A 435 8.11 -15.82 11.57
C VAL A 435 8.40 -14.32 11.58
N GLY A 436 8.96 -13.84 10.47
CA GLY A 436 9.37 -12.45 10.30
C GLY A 436 10.56 -12.04 11.15
N GLN A 437 11.24 -12.97 11.84
CA GLN A 437 12.47 -12.66 12.57
C GLN A 437 13.59 -12.42 11.57
N MET A 438 14.35 -11.37 11.82
CA MET A 438 15.55 -11.01 11.08
C MET A 438 16.74 -11.08 12.02
N GLN A 439 17.89 -11.53 11.54
CA GLN A 439 19.18 -11.30 12.18
C GLN A 439 19.76 -9.99 11.65
N HIS A 440 20.22 -9.14 12.55
CA HIS A 440 20.80 -7.85 12.19
C HIS A 440 22.26 -8.03 11.77
N ASP A 441 22.46 -8.68 10.62
CA ASP A 441 23.76 -8.84 9.99
C ASP A 441 23.64 -8.71 8.45
N LEU A 442 24.76 -8.48 7.78
CA LEU A 442 24.82 -8.26 6.33
C LEU A 442 24.79 -9.56 5.51
N TYR A 443 24.84 -10.73 6.16
CA TYR A 443 24.97 -12.03 5.47
C TYR A 443 23.61 -12.71 5.21
N HIS A 444 22.58 -12.41 6.02
CA HIS A 444 21.28 -13.06 5.94
C HIS A 444 20.26 -12.20 5.16
N VAL A 445 20.11 -12.47 3.87
CA VAL A 445 19.21 -11.71 2.98
C VAL A 445 17.71 -11.97 3.25
N TYR A 446 17.37 -13.03 3.99
CA TYR A 446 15.99 -13.47 4.22
C TYR A 446 15.63 -13.43 5.71
N THR A 447 14.33 -13.29 6.01
CA THR A 447 13.83 -13.61 7.36
C THR A 447 14.09 -15.09 7.68
N VAL A 448 14.26 -15.42 8.95
CA VAL A 448 14.62 -16.77 9.40
C VAL A 448 13.64 -17.82 8.89
N ASP A 449 12.33 -17.54 8.91
CA ASP A 449 11.29 -18.42 8.39
C ASP A 449 11.41 -18.67 6.88
N GLU A 450 11.65 -17.63 6.09
CA GLU A 450 11.85 -17.76 4.62
C GLU A 450 13.17 -18.46 4.30
N HIS A 451 14.24 -18.18 5.06
CA HIS A 451 15.51 -18.86 4.91
C HIS A 451 15.38 -20.37 5.14
N ILE A 452 14.74 -20.79 6.23
CA ILE A 452 14.51 -22.21 6.52
C ILE A 452 13.70 -22.90 5.41
N LEU A 453 12.64 -22.24 4.90
CA LEU A 453 11.85 -22.79 3.80
C LEU A 453 12.64 -22.87 2.48
N LYS A 454 13.59 -21.96 2.25
CA LYS A 454 14.49 -21.99 1.10
C LYS A 454 15.53 -23.11 1.23
N VAL A 455 16.12 -23.27 2.41
CA VAL A 455 17.04 -24.38 2.70
C VAL A 455 16.33 -25.71 2.49
N LEU A 456 15.14 -25.90 3.03
CA LEU A 456 14.36 -27.10 2.80
C LEU A 456 14.12 -27.39 1.32
N ARG A 457 13.78 -26.38 0.54
CA ARG A 457 13.61 -26.52 -0.91
C ARG A 457 14.92 -26.99 -1.58
N ASN A 458 16.05 -26.42 -1.21
CA ASN A 458 17.34 -26.76 -1.80
C ASN A 458 17.79 -28.19 -1.41
N VAL A 459 17.62 -28.57 -0.11
CA VAL A 459 17.92 -29.95 0.35
C VAL A 459 17.10 -30.99 -0.43
N ARG A 460 15.80 -30.71 -0.66
CA ARG A 460 14.97 -31.62 -1.46
C ARG A 460 15.38 -31.72 -2.93
N ARG A 461 16.01 -30.71 -3.50
CA ARG A 461 16.57 -30.77 -4.86
C ARG A 461 17.72 -31.75 -4.95
N PHE A 462 18.52 -31.93 -3.90
CA PHE A 462 19.59 -32.93 -3.88
C PHE A 462 19.04 -34.36 -3.81
N ALA A 463 17.83 -34.57 -3.34
CA ALA A 463 17.20 -35.89 -3.25
C ALA A 463 16.45 -36.29 -4.54
N VAL A 464 16.33 -35.38 -5.51
CA VAL A 464 15.68 -35.63 -6.81
C VAL A 464 16.69 -35.29 -7.91
N PRO A 465 17.31 -36.30 -8.55
CA PRO A 465 18.42 -36.11 -9.49
C PRO A 465 18.09 -35.30 -10.76
N GLU A 466 16.82 -35.12 -11.08
CA GLU A 466 16.35 -34.49 -12.34
C GLU A 466 15.88 -33.02 -12.14
N LEU A 467 16.17 -32.40 -11.02
CA LEU A 467 15.87 -31.00 -10.72
C LEU A 467 17.14 -30.23 -10.40
#